data_0ba333e19480cf2a64e31f320e13ac67
#
_entry.id   0ba333e19480cf2a64e31f320e13ac67
#
_cell.length_a   1.000
_cell.length_b   1.000
_cell.length_c   1.000
_cell.angle_alpha   90.00
_cell.angle_beta   90.00
_cell.angle_gamma   90.00
#
_symmetry.space_group_name_H-M   'P 1'
#
loop_
_entity.id
_entity.type
_entity.pdbx_description
1 polymer ?
#
loop_
_entity_poly.entity_id
_entity_poly.type
_entity_poly.pdbx_seq_one_letter_code
_entity_poly.pdbx_strand_id
1 'polypeptide(L)'
;MQQKLNLEIMSFVEKEILPRYNAFGKSHGLQHVQHVISNSLELVPLTGADINMAYVIAAYHDLGMEGPRAIHHITSGKILQADARLKKWFSPEQIKIMKEAVE
;
A
#
# COMPACT_ATOMS: atom_id res chain seq x y z
N MET A 1 -5.93 -13.29 -19.00
CA MET A 1 -5.39 -11.98 -19.40
C MET A 1 -4.56 -11.41 -18.26
N GLN A 2 -3.34 -10.98 -18.56
CA GLN A 2 -2.46 -10.44 -17.54
C GLN A 2 -2.86 -9.00 -17.17
N GLN A 3 -3.01 -8.72 -15.88
CA GLN A 3 -3.31 -7.37 -15.41
C GLN A 3 -2.09 -6.47 -15.58
N LYS A 4 -2.34 -5.19 -15.78
CA LYS A 4 -1.29 -4.17 -15.84
C LYS A 4 -1.47 -3.17 -14.71
N LEU A 5 -0.38 -2.85 -14.02
CA LEU A 5 -0.39 -1.83 -12.98
C LEU A 5 -0.65 -0.46 -13.61
N ASN A 6 -1.58 0.29 -13.02
CA ASN A 6 -1.91 1.65 -13.47
C ASN A 6 -0.71 2.57 -13.23
N LEU A 7 -0.20 3.19 -14.31
CA LEU A 7 1.00 4.04 -14.23
C LEU A 7 0.77 5.30 -13.39
N GLU A 8 -0.44 5.83 -13.38
CA GLU A 8 -0.77 7.00 -12.58
C GLU A 8 -0.74 6.68 -11.08
N ILE A 9 -1.27 5.51 -10.70
CA ILE A 9 -1.21 5.03 -9.31
C ILE A 9 0.25 4.81 -8.91
N MET A 10 1.03 4.17 -9.78
CA MET A 10 2.45 3.90 -9.52
C MET A 10 3.23 5.20 -9.31
N SER A 11 3.02 6.19 -10.18
CA SER A 11 3.67 7.49 -10.06
C SER A 11 3.31 8.19 -8.76
N PHE A 12 2.03 8.18 -8.39
CA PHE A 12 1.56 8.76 -7.13
C PHE A 12 2.24 8.10 -5.93
N VAL A 13 2.25 6.77 -5.89
CA VAL A 13 2.85 6.03 -4.77
C VAL A 13 4.35 6.32 -4.68
N GLU A 14 5.07 6.30 -5.80
CA GLU A 14 6.52 6.53 -5.80
C GLU A 14 6.88 7.94 -5.35
N LYS A 15 6.06 8.93 -5.67
CA LYS A 15 6.35 10.33 -5.34
C LYS A 15 5.86 10.76 -3.96
N GLU A 16 4.70 10.25 -3.55
CA GLU A 16 4.00 10.77 -2.37
C GLU A 16 4.01 9.81 -1.18
N ILE A 17 4.15 8.51 -1.39
CA ILE A 17 4.03 7.51 -0.34
C ILE A 17 5.38 6.90 0.02
N LEU A 18 6.10 6.36 -0.95
CA LEU A 18 7.35 5.65 -0.67
C LEU A 18 8.43 6.50 0.01
N PRO A 19 8.59 7.81 -0.30
CA PRO A 19 9.59 8.62 0.39
C PRO A 19 9.36 8.71 1.91
N ARG A 20 8.13 8.52 2.38
CA ARG A 20 7.81 8.55 3.82
C ARG A 20 8.52 7.43 4.58
N TYR A 21 8.84 6.31 3.90
CA TYR A 21 9.53 5.18 4.50
C TYR A 21 10.98 5.48 4.86
N ASN A 22 11.57 6.53 4.32
CA ASN A 22 12.95 6.91 4.65
C ASN A 22 13.12 7.29 6.13
N ALA A 23 12.02 7.62 6.82
CA ALA A 23 12.04 7.97 8.24
C ALA A 23 12.02 6.76 9.18
N PHE A 24 11.82 5.54 8.67
CA PHE A 24 11.50 4.38 9.52
C PHE A 24 12.68 3.46 9.84
N GLY A 25 13.89 3.78 9.41
CA GLY A 25 15.03 2.92 9.64
C GLY A 25 15.06 1.69 8.73
N LYS A 26 16.04 0.78 8.97
CA LYS A 26 16.33 -0.32 8.04
C LYS A 26 15.24 -1.39 7.96
N SER A 27 14.62 -1.71 9.08
CA SER A 27 13.64 -2.82 9.15
C SER A 27 12.32 -2.51 8.46
N HIS A 28 11.93 -1.22 8.41
CA HIS A 28 10.66 -0.76 7.86
C HIS A 28 10.84 0.36 6.86
N GLY A 29 12.06 0.50 6.30
CA GLY A 29 12.40 1.56 5.38
C GLY A 29 12.00 1.26 3.94
N LEU A 30 12.48 2.13 3.04
CA LEU A 30 12.15 2.08 1.62
C LEU A 30 12.47 0.72 0.98
N GLN A 31 13.63 0.15 1.31
CA GLN A 31 14.05 -1.14 0.77
C GLN A 31 13.08 -2.26 1.14
N HIS A 32 12.61 -2.26 2.38
CA HIS A 32 11.65 -3.25 2.86
C HIS A 32 10.31 -3.13 2.13
N VAL A 33 9.77 -1.92 2.01
CA VAL A 33 8.47 -1.74 1.34
C VAL A 33 8.55 -2.09 -0.15
N GLN A 34 9.66 -1.78 -0.81
CA GLN A 34 9.85 -2.17 -2.21
C GLN A 34 9.86 -3.69 -2.37
N HIS A 35 10.47 -4.40 -1.42
CA HIS A 35 10.49 -5.86 -1.41
C HIS A 35 9.09 -6.44 -1.20
N VAL A 36 8.32 -5.88 -0.27
CA VAL A 36 6.94 -6.30 -0.02
C VAL A 36 6.06 -6.06 -1.26
N ILE A 37 6.22 -4.91 -1.92
CA ILE A 37 5.49 -4.62 -3.15
C ILE A 37 5.82 -5.67 -4.22
N SER A 38 7.10 -5.96 -4.43
CA SER A 38 7.53 -6.94 -5.42
C SER A 38 6.92 -8.32 -5.16
N ASN A 39 6.98 -8.78 -3.90
CA ASN A 39 6.39 -10.07 -3.51
C ASN A 39 4.88 -10.10 -3.71
N SER A 40 4.20 -9.01 -3.36
CA SER A 40 2.74 -8.92 -3.52
C SER A 40 2.32 -8.99 -4.98
N LEU A 41 3.05 -8.32 -5.86
CA LEU A 41 2.76 -8.34 -7.29
C LEU A 41 2.99 -9.73 -7.91
N GLU A 42 3.98 -10.47 -7.41
CA GLU A 42 4.22 -11.85 -7.87
C GLU A 42 3.07 -12.79 -7.52
N LEU A 43 2.37 -12.52 -6.42
CA LEU A 43 1.24 -13.35 -5.97
C LEU A 43 -0.06 -13.05 -6.72
N VAL A 44 -0.18 -11.90 -7.37
CA VAL A 44 -1.42 -11.50 -8.05
C VAL A 44 -1.90 -12.53 -9.07
N PRO A 45 -1.05 -13.06 -9.98
CA PRO A 45 -1.53 -14.07 -10.94
C PRO A 45 -2.01 -15.36 -10.29
N LEU A 46 -1.49 -15.68 -9.10
CA LEU A 46 -1.83 -16.92 -8.39
C LEU A 46 -3.12 -16.80 -7.58
N THR A 47 -3.48 -15.59 -7.14
CA THR A 47 -4.60 -15.34 -6.25
C THR A 47 -5.82 -14.73 -6.95
N GLY A 48 -5.64 -14.20 -8.16
CA GLY A 48 -6.69 -13.49 -8.87
C GLY A 48 -7.03 -12.11 -8.28
N ALA A 49 -6.17 -11.59 -7.40
CA ALA A 49 -6.38 -10.27 -6.79
C ALA A 49 -6.23 -9.15 -7.83
N ASP A 50 -6.85 -8.00 -7.53
CA ASP A 50 -6.67 -6.79 -8.35
C ASP A 50 -5.26 -6.25 -8.14
N ILE A 51 -4.50 -6.09 -9.24
CA ILE A 51 -3.09 -5.68 -9.16
C ILE A 51 -2.93 -4.28 -8.55
N ASN A 52 -3.83 -3.35 -8.85
CA ASN A 52 -3.73 -1.99 -8.33
C ASN A 52 -4.03 -1.95 -6.84
N MET A 53 -5.02 -2.72 -6.39
CA MET A 53 -5.31 -2.84 -4.96
C MET A 53 -4.15 -3.49 -4.22
N ALA A 54 -3.58 -4.57 -4.76
CA ALA A 54 -2.43 -5.25 -4.16
C ALA A 54 -1.24 -4.31 -4.01
N TYR A 55 -0.97 -3.52 -5.03
CA TYR A 55 0.12 -2.54 -5.01
C TYR A 55 -0.07 -1.49 -3.90
N VAL A 56 -1.27 -0.92 -3.82
CA VAL A 56 -1.59 0.11 -2.81
C VAL A 56 -1.56 -0.47 -1.40
N ILE A 57 -2.12 -1.67 -1.19
CA ILE A 57 -2.07 -2.35 0.10
C ILE A 57 -0.61 -2.49 0.56
N ALA A 58 0.25 -3.00 -0.30
CA ALA A 58 1.66 -3.19 0.01
C ALA A 58 2.37 -1.86 0.31
N ALA A 59 2.07 -0.82 -0.47
CA ALA A 59 2.70 0.49 -0.29
C ALA A 59 2.32 1.16 1.03
N TYR A 60 1.10 0.94 1.51
CA TYR A 60 0.62 1.59 2.73
C TYR A 60 0.81 0.76 4.00
N HIS A 61 1.17 -0.51 3.88
CA HIS A 61 1.05 -1.46 5.00
C HIS A 61 1.84 -1.10 6.26
N ASP A 62 2.94 -0.38 6.14
CA ASP A 62 3.79 0.01 7.27
C ASP A 62 3.82 1.52 7.54
N LEU A 63 2.98 2.32 6.89
CA LEU A 63 2.94 3.76 7.14
C LEU A 63 2.58 4.09 8.58
N GLY A 64 1.88 3.19 9.26
CA GLY A 64 1.55 3.33 10.68
C GLY A 64 2.76 3.36 11.59
N MET A 65 3.95 3.04 11.08
CA MET A 65 5.20 3.18 11.83
C MET A 65 5.52 4.64 12.18
N GLU A 66 4.79 5.59 11.62
CA GLU A 66 4.86 7.00 12.02
C GLU A 66 4.30 7.22 13.44
N GLY A 67 3.48 6.28 13.93
CA GLY A 67 2.88 6.32 15.25
C GLY A 67 3.33 5.15 16.13
N PRO A 68 2.54 4.80 17.17
CA PRO A 68 2.89 3.70 18.09
C PRO A 68 3.10 2.38 17.37
N ARG A 69 4.23 1.76 17.62
CA ARG A 69 4.63 0.51 16.96
C ARG A 69 3.65 -0.64 17.22
N ALA A 70 3.10 -0.70 18.42
CA ALA A 70 2.21 -1.81 18.82
C ALA A 70 0.93 -1.89 18.00
N ILE A 71 0.49 -0.77 17.42
CA ILE A 71 -0.76 -0.68 16.65
C ILE A 71 -0.52 -0.21 15.21
N HIS A 72 0.71 -0.39 14.68
CA HIS A 72 1.05 0.18 13.39
C HIS A 72 0.19 -0.34 12.24
N HIS A 73 -0.31 -1.57 12.30
CA HIS A 73 -1.21 -2.10 11.28
C HIS A 73 -2.54 -1.35 11.26
N ILE A 74 -3.11 -1.08 12.43
CA ILE A 74 -4.35 -0.33 12.55
C ILE A 74 -4.15 1.10 12.04
N THR A 75 -3.04 1.72 12.45
CA THR A 75 -2.70 3.08 12.02
C THR A 75 -2.49 3.14 10.51
N SER A 76 -1.82 2.14 9.92
CA SER A 76 -1.63 2.04 8.47
C SER A 76 -2.96 1.97 7.73
N GLY A 77 -3.90 1.17 8.23
CA GLY A 77 -5.24 1.06 7.65
C GLY A 77 -5.99 2.40 7.71
N LYS A 78 -5.88 3.12 8.82
CA LYS A 78 -6.50 4.43 8.97
C LYS A 78 -5.89 5.46 8.01
N ILE A 79 -4.57 5.44 7.84
CA ILE A 79 -3.88 6.33 6.90
C ILE A 79 -4.37 6.07 5.47
N LEU A 80 -4.47 4.81 5.08
CA LEU A 80 -4.98 4.44 3.76
C LEU A 80 -6.42 4.95 3.57
N GLN A 81 -7.29 4.65 4.53
CA GLN A 81 -8.69 5.04 4.44
C GLN A 81 -8.89 6.56 4.39
N ALA A 82 -8.06 7.31 5.11
CA ALA A 82 -8.15 8.77 5.18
C ALA A 82 -7.54 9.48 3.99
N ASP A 83 -6.79 8.78 3.13
CA ASP A 83 -6.13 9.39 1.99
C ASP A 83 -7.13 9.62 0.86
N ALA A 84 -7.67 10.84 0.79
CA ALA A 84 -8.68 11.21 -0.19
C ALA A 84 -8.20 11.08 -1.64
N ARG A 85 -6.88 11.08 -1.88
CA ARG A 85 -6.30 10.95 -3.21
C ARG A 85 -6.61 9.59 -3.84
N LEU A 86 -6.79 8.56 -3.02
CA LEU A 86 -7.13 7.21 -3.49
C LEU A 86 -8.53 7.14 -4.12
N LYS A 87 -9.41 8.06 -3.78
CA LYS A 87 -10.78 8.10 -4.34
C LYS A 87 -10.80 8.32 -5.84
N LYS A 88 -9.70 8.81 -6.41
CA LYS A 88 -9.56 8.99 -7.86
C LYS A 88 -9.59 7.65 -8.60
N TRP A 89 -9.09 6.59 -7.96
CA TRP A 89 -8.93 5.28 -8.61
C TRP A 89 -9.77 4.17 -8.01
N PHE A 90 -10.24 4.34 -6.77
CA PHE A 90 -10.91 3.28 -6.03
C PHE A 90 -12.24 3.75 -5.47
N SER A 91 -13.21 2.83 -5.49
CA SER A 91 -14.53 3.07 -4.85
C SER A 91 -14.39 3.01 -3.32
N PRO A 92 -15.39 3.55 -2.58
CA PRO A 92 -15.39 3.41 -1.13
C PRO A 92 -15.32 1.96 -0.65
N GLU A 93 -15.96 1.03 -1.37
CA GLU A 93 -15.93 -0.39 -1.03
C GLU A 93 -14.53 -0.97 -1.22
N GLN A 94 -13.84 -0.60 -2.31
CA GLN A 94 -12.48 -1.05 -2.55
C GLN A 94 -11.52 -0.50 -1.48
N ILE A 95 -11.69 0.77 -1.09
CA ILE A 95 -10.87 1.38 -0.05
C ILE A 95 -11.08 0.65 1.28
N LYS A 96 -12.32 0.29 1.61
CA LYS A 96 -12.61 -0.49 2.82
C LYS A 96 -11.92 -1.85 2.80
N ILE A 97 -11.98 -2.55 1.67
CA ILE A 97 -11.31 -3.85 1.51
C ILE A 97 -9.80 -3.70 1.70
N MET A 98 -9.21 -2.68 1.09
CA MET A 98 -7.76 -2.43 1.23
C MET A 98 -7.37 -2.10 2.67
N LYS A 99 -8.18 -1.28 3.35
CA LYS A 99 -7.97 -0.97 4.77
C LYS A 99 -7.96 -2.24 5.61
N GLU A 100 -8.95 -3.10 5.43
CA GLU A 100 -9.05 -4.36 6.18
C GLU A 100 -7.88 -5.29 5.88
N ALA A 101 -7.40 -5.30 4.64
CA ALA A 101 -6.24 -6.11 4.26
C ALA A 101 -4.95 -5.63 4.92
N VAL A 102 -4.81 -4.31 5.14
CA VAL A 102 -3.64 -3.73 5.81
C VAL A 102 -3.67 -4.02 7.32
N GLU A 103 -4.85 -3.99 7.89
CA GLU A 103 -5.02 -4.28 9.31
C GLU A 103 -4.79 -5.78 9.60
#